data_6ce1ab3b00fd29aeaf71b3a193e259de
#
_entry.id   6ce1ab3b00fd29aeaf71b3a193e259de
#
_cell.length_a   1.000
_cell.length_b   1.000
_cell.length_c   1.000
_cell.angle_alpha   90.00
_cell.angle_beta   90.00
_cell.angle_gamma   90.00
#
_symmetry.space_group_name_H-M   'P 1'
#
loop_
_entity.id
_entity.type
_entity.pdbx_description
1 polymer ?
#
loop_
_entity_poly.entity_id
_entity_poly.type
_entity_poly.pdbx_seq_one_letter_code
_entity_poly.pdbx_strand_id
1 'polypeptide(L)'
;MEIKRVFDILPYQLQQYPQEDCLVAKIRGQWEKQNTQEVINTVNLFSLGLLKSGIQKNDKIAIVSLNRPEWLIADHGIQQVGAISVPMYPTITIEDYRYIFRDADVKMIFVSGNSLYNKVIAATADLEGIQEIYTFDEVPGARNWRELLALADPQEVPQLEPIKATIKPEDLFTIIYTSGTTGNPKGVMLTHNNLISNVKSCKPYVPVNNNHLALSFLPLCHIYERMLTALYISEGVSIYFAEGMETIAENLKEIKPHVFSTVPRLLEKVYDKIVSKGMDLTGVKRSLFFWALNLGLQYDNQNRTPWYNAQLAIANKLIFNKWREALGGNVIAIVSGGAALQPRLARVFWAAQIRVMEGYGLTETSPVIAVNRHNPDENVIGTVGPLVDDVEVKIAPDGEILTRGPHIMQGYYNRPDLTAEVIDAEGYFHTGDIGEFVQGKYLKITDRKKEMFKTSGGKYIAPQMIENRLKESLLIEQAMVVGEGQKFPSALIVPSFSGLQDWCKIHDIAYTTNTEMIEHPEVLSKYKKEVAKFNEQFAQWEQIKKFKLVPNGWTVESGELTPSLKLKRKIIYSNYRDLIEGLYK
;
A
#
# COMPACT_ATOMS: atom_id res chain seq x y z
N MET A 1 -3.03 -25.34 18.84
CA MET A 1 -2.03 -25.36 17.74
C MET A 1 -1.25 -24.06 17.80
N GLU A 2 0.05 -24.05 17.56
CA GLU A 2 0.86 -22.83 17.44
C GLU A 2 1.08 -22.49 15.95
N ILE A 3 0.94 -21.21 15.58
CA ILE A 3 1.25 -20.75 14.23
C ILE A 3 2.77 -20.54 14.12
N LYS A 4 3.44 -21.35 13.29
CA LYS A 4 4.88 -21.27 13.00
C LYS A 4 5.14 -20.96 11.53
N ARG A 5 4.25 -21.41 10.63
CA ARG A 5 4.36 -21.22 9.17
C ARG A 5 3.08 -20.57 8.66
N VAL A 6 3.15 -19.91 7.52
CA VAL A 6 2.02 -19.15 6.99
C VAL A 6 0.79 -20.04 6.74
N PHE A 7 0.98 -21.25 6.23
CA PHE A 7 -0.12 -22.18 6.01
C PHE A 7 -0.70 -22.83 7.30
N ASP A 8 -0.11 -22.60 8.48
CA ASP A 8 -0.69 -23.01 9.76
C ASP A 8 -1.86 -22.10 10.19
N ILE A 9 -2.00 -20.91 9.57
CA ILE A 9 -2.98 -19.89 9.96
C ILE A 9 -4.43 -20.39 9.77
N LEU A 10 -4.75 -20.99 8.61
CA LEU A 10 -6.10 -21.50 8.33
C LEU A 10 -6.51 -22.66 9.26
N PRO A 11 -5.69 -23.70 9.49
CA PRO A 11 -5.97 -24.71 10.51
C PRO A 11 -6.10 -24.14 11.93
N TYR A 12 -5.31 -23.12 12.27
CA TYR A 12 -5.45 -22.42 13.55
C TYR A 12 -6.80 -21.70 13.65
N GLN A 13 -7.22 -20.97 12.60
CA GLN A 13 -8.53 -20.31 12.56
C GLN A 13 -9.66 -21.34 12.72
N LEU A 14 -9.59 -22.47 12.00
CA LEU A 14 -10.62 -23.51 12.12
C LEU A 14 -10.75 -24.03 13.56
N GLN A 15 -9.62 -24.18 14.26
CA GLN A 15 -9.61 -24.67 15.64
C GLN A 15 -10.10 -23.65 16.66
N GLN A 16 -9.76 -22.35 16.49
CA GLN A 16 -10.00 -21.32 17.49
C GLN A 16 -11.24 -20.46 17.18
N TYR A 17 -11.46 -20.15 15.91
CA TYR A 17 -12.44 -19.16 15.44
C TYR A 17 -13.03 -19.57 14.08
N PRO A 18 -13.66 -20.76 13.96
CA PRO A 18 -14.24 -21.18 12.68
C PRO A 18 -15.25 -20.14 12.17
N GLN A 19 -15.12 -19.74 10.90
CA GLN A 19 -15.94 -18.73 10.27
C GLN A 19 -16.81 -19.34 9.16
N GLU A 20 -18.07 -18.95 9.10
CA GLU A 20 -18.99 -19.29 8.01
C GLU A 20 -18.72 -18.48 6.73
N ASP A 21 -18.01 -17.37 6.85
CA ASP A 21 -17.66 -16.44 5.80
C ASP A 21 -16.18 -16.06 5.88
N CYS A 22 -15.29 -17.04 5.95
CA CYS A 22 -13.85 -16.87 6.06
C CYS A 22 -13.30 -16.01 4.90
N LEU A 23 -13.62 -16.37 3.65
CA LEU A 23 -13.28 -15.63 2.44
C LEU A 23 -14.56 -15.38 1.63
N VAL A 24 -14.76 -14.13 1.20
CA VAL A 24 -15.99 -13.72 0.52
C VAL A 24 -15.67 -12.84 -0.69
N ALA A 25 -16.23 -13.17 -1.83
CA ALA A 25 -16.14 -12.36 -3.05
C ALA A 25 -17.51 -12.14 -3.68
N LYS A 26 -17.67 -11.05 -4.43
CA LYS A 26 -18.90 -10.75 -5.14
C LYS A 26 -18.86 -11.38 -6.53
N ILE A 27 -19.70 -12.39 -6.77
CA ILE A 27 -19.80 -13.12 -8.04
C ILE A 27 -21.20 -12.87 -8.61
N ARG A 28 -21.27 -12.35 -9.82
CA ARG A 28 -22.54 -12.00 -10.50
C ARG A 28 -23.49 -11.16 -9.63
N GLY A 29 -22.91 -10.22 -8.87
CA GLY A 29 -23.65 -9.30 -8.00
C GLY A 29 -24.08 -9.87 -6.64
N GLN A 30 -23.70 -11.12 -6.30
CA GLN A 30 -24.00 -11.77 -5.02
C GLN A 30 -22.70 -12.01 -4.24
N TRP A 31 -22.72 -11.75 -2.93
CA TRP A 31 -21.61 -12.07 -2.04
C TRP A 31 -21.59 -13.57 -1.75
N GLU A 32 -20.69 -14.29 -2.41
CA GLU A 32 -20.49 -15.72 -2.22
C GLU A 32 -19.48 -15.96 -1.10
N LYS A 33 -19.89 -16.78 -0.13
CA LYS A 33 -19.14 -17.05 1.10
C LYS A 33 -18.50 -18.43 1.01
N GLN A 34 -17.28 -18.54 1.51
CA GLN A 34 -16.59 -19.80 1.75
C GLN A 34 -16.27 -19.90 3.23
N ASN A 35 -16.71 -20.95 3.91
CA ASN A 35 -16.37 -21.17 5.30
C ASN A 35 -14.91 -21.65 5.46
N THR A 36 -14.37 -21.58 6.68
CA THR A 36 -12.97 -21.94 6.94
C THR A 36 -12.63 -23.36 6.48
N GLN A 37 -13.55 -24.34 6.70
CA GLN A 37 -13.32 -25.73 6.30
C GLN A 37 -13.29 -25.90 4.78
N GLU A 38 -14.18 -25.23 4.05
CA GLU A 38 -14.21 -25.25 2.58
C GLU A 38 -12.94 -24.69 2.00
N VAL A 39 -12.44 -23.57 2.55
CA VAL A 39 -11.16 -22.97 2.15
C VAL A 39 -10.02 -23.97 2.35
N ILE A 40 -9.93 -24.61 3.52
CA ILE A 40 -8.89 -25.62 3.82
C ILE A 40 -8.98 -26.80 2.86
N ASN A 41 -10.18 -27.30 2.60
CA ASN A 41 -10.37 -28.41 1.68
C ASN A 41 -9.87 -28.07 0.28
N THR A 42 -10.20 -26.87 -0.21
CA THR A 42 -9.75 -26.41 -1.54
C THR A 42 -8.23 -26.20 -1.58
N VAL A 43 -7.63 -25.64 -0.53
CA VAL A 43 -6.18 -25.50 -0.39
C VAL A 43 -5.50 -26.88 -0.44
N ASN A 44 -6.04 -27.88 0.25
CA ASN A 44 -5.47 -29.22 0.25
C ASN A 44 -5.54 -29.89 -1.14
N LEU A 45 -6.68 -29.77 -1.84
CA LEU A 45 -6.82 -30.27 -3.21
C LEU A 45 -5.86 -29.56 -4.17
N PHE A 46 -5.69 -28.24 -4.02
CA PHE A 46 -4.73 -27.47 -4.81
C PHE A 46 -3.29 -27.97 -4.57
N SER A 47 -2.91 -28.20 -3.31
CA SER A 47 -1.59 -28.74 -2.94
C SER A 47 -1.34 -30.11 -3.56
N LEU A 48 -2.32 -31.02 -3.49
CA LEU A 48 -2.22 -32.37 -4.14
C LEU A 48 -2.12 -32.25 -5.66
N GLY A 49 -2.88 -31.35 -6.26
CA GLY A 49 -2.81 -31.06 -7.69
C GLY A 49 -1.41 -30.60 -8.12
N LEU A 50 -0.78 -29.72 -7.35
CA LEU A 50 0.60 -29.29 -7.59
C LEU A 50 1.60 -30.45 -7.54
N LEU A 51 1.51 -31.32 -6.53
CA LEU A 51 2.37 -32.51 -6.43
C LEU A 51 2.18 -33.44 -7.61
N LYS A 52 0.92 -33.72 -8.02
CA LYS A 52 0.61 -34.57 -9.19
C LYS A 52 1.07 -33.94 -10.51
N SER A 53 1.20 -32.63 -10.56
CA SER A 53 1.78 -31.90 -11.70
C SER A 53 3.32 -31.82 -11.65
N GLY A 54 3.98 -32.52 -10.72
CA GLY A 54 5.44 -32.62 -10.63
C GLY A 54 6.11 -31.46 -9.90
N ILE A 55 5.38 -30.56 -9.25
CA ILE A 55 5.94 -29.47 -8.44
C ILE A 55 6.64 -30.06 -7.22
N GLN A 56 7.82 -29.54 -6.94
CA GLN A 56 8.70 -29.97 -5.84
C GLN A 56 8.96 -28.83 -4.86
N LYS A 57 9.51 -29.17 -3.69
CA LYS A 57 9.99 -28.17 -2.71
C LYS A 57 10.99 -27.22 -3.38
N ASN A 58 10.85 -25.92 -3.10
CA ASN A 58 11.62 -24.79 -3.65
C ASN A 58 11.35 -24.43 -5.12
N ASP A 59 10.43 -25.11 -5.82
CA ASP A 59 9.97 -24.61 -7.11
C ASP A 59 9.23 -23.28 -6.94
N LYS A 60 9.35 -22.39 -7.93
CA LYS A 60 8.74 -21.07 -7.89
C LYS A 60 7.47 -21.07 -8.74
N ILE A 61 6.40 -20.61 -8.13
CA ILE A 61 5.08 -20.53 -8.76
C ILE A 61 4.62 -19.06 -8.72
N ALA A 62 4.34 -18.49 -9.89
CA ALA A 62 3.88 -17.11 -9.98
C ALA A 62 2.36 -17.01 -9.81
N ILE A 63 1.93 -15.94 -9.12
CA ILE A 63 0.52 -15.54 -9.02
C ILE A 63 0.39 -14.13 -9.61
N VAL A 64 -0.33 -14.00 -10.74
CA VAL A 64 -0.58 -12.75 -11.45
C VAL A 64 -2.08 -12.48 -11.43
N SER A 65 -2.60 -11.93 -10.34
CA SER A 65 -4.04 -11.83 -10.14
C SER A 65 -4.43 -10.61 -9.31
N LEU A 66 -5.65 -10.11 -9.56
CA LEU A 66 -6.36 -9.22 -8.65
C LEU A 66 -6.72 -9.98 -7.36
N ASN A 67 -7.12 -9.23 -6.33
CA ASN A 67 -7.55 -9.81 -5.06
C ASN A 67 -8.81 -10.68 -5.23
N ARG A 68 -8.76 -11.91 -4.72
CA ARG A 68 -9.84 -12.88 -4.76
C ARG A 68 -9.55 -14.06 -3.81
N PRO A 69 -10.56 -14.86 -3.40
CA PRO A 69 -10.33 -16.03 -2.56
C PRO A 69 -9.31 -16.99 -3.15
N GLU A 70 -9.35 -17.24 -4.46
CA GLU A 70 -8.46 -18.18 -5.16
C GLU A 70 -6.99 -17.76 -5.09
N TRP A 71 -6.72 -16.45 -4.93
CA TRP A 71 -5.36 -15.95 -4.70
C TRP A 71 -4.78 -16.52 -3.39
N LEU A 72 -5.55 -16.43 -2.29
CA LEU A 72 -5.13 -16.95 -0.99
C LEU A 72 -5.09 -18.49 -0.97
N ILE A 73 -6.05 -19.13 -1.61
CA ILE A 73 -6.08 -20.60 -1.75
C ILE A 73 -4.81 -21.07 -2.46
N ALA A 74 -4.45 -20.46 -3.58
CA ALA A 74 -3.24 -20.80 -4.32
C ALA A 74 -1.98 -20.52 -3.48
N ASP A 75 -1.92 -19.38 -2.82
CA ASP A 75 -0.76 -19.00 -1.99
C ASP A 75 -0.53 -19.99 -0.85
N HIS A 76 -1.56 -20.34 -0.09
CA HIS A 76 -1.46 -21.35 0.97
C HIS A 76 -1.13 -22.75 0.43
N GLY A 77 -1.72 -23.12 -0.73
CA GLY A 77 -1.47 -24.43 -1.33
C GLY A 77 -0.05 -24.60 -1.87
N ILE A 78 0.52 -23.55 -2.46
CA ILE A 78 1.93 -23.50 -2.88
C ILE A 78 2.85 -23.74 -1.68
N GLN A 79 2.56 -23.09 -0.57
CA GLN A 79 3.38 -23.19 0.64
C GLN A 79 3.28 -24.54 1.32
N GLN A 80 2.12 -25.22 1.28
CA GLN A 80 1.93 -26.55 1.88
C GLN A 80 2.80 -27.64 1.23
N VAL A 81 3.21 -27.46 -0.01
CA VAL A 81 4.11 -28.38 -0.71
C VAL A 81 5.58 -27.93 -0.64
N GLY A 82 5.87 -26.82 0.07
CA GLY A 82 7.19 -26.25 0.20
C GLY A 82 7.69 -25.52 -1.06
N ALA A 83 6.80 -25.24 -2.01
CA ALA A 83 7.08 -24.39 -3.14
C ALA A 83 7.03 -22.91 -2.71
N ILE A 84 7.61 -22.02 -3.52
CA ILE A 84 7.79 -20.60 -3.22
C ILE A 84 6.88 -19.79 -4.12
N SER A 85 5.99 -18.96 -3.54
CA SER A 85 5.16 -18.07 -4.33
C SER A 85 5.91 -16.84 -4.81
N VAL A 86 5.70 -16.47 -6.08
CA VAL A 86 6.22 -15.25 -6.71
C VAL A 86 5.01 -14.39 -7.11
N PRO A 87 4.46 -13.61 -6.16
CA PRO A 87 3.29 -12.79 -6.43
C PRO A 87 3.68 -11.53 -7.20
N MET A 88 2.89 -11.17 -8.20
CA MET A 88 3.21 -10.09 -9.12
C MET A 88 2.02 -9.14 -9.31
N TYR A 89 2.34 -7.86 -9.47
CA TYR A 89 1.32 -6.86 -9.79
C TYR A 89 0.72 -7.10 -11.19
N PRO A 90 -0.61 -7.05 -11.33
CA PRO A 90 -1.28 -7.14 -12.64
C PRO A 90 -0.88 -6.02 -13.62
N THR A 91 -0.36 -4.91 -13.11
CA THR A 91 -0.12 -3.68 -13.87
C THR A 91 1.32 -3.50 -14.37
N ILE A 92 2.26 -4.37 -14.05
CA ILE A 92 3.65 -4.27 -14.54
C ILE A 92 3.75 -4.58 -16.04
N THR A 93 4.86 -4.21 -16.67
CA THR A 93 5.06 -4.39 -18.12
C THR A 93 5.30 -5.86 -18.50
N ILE A 94 5.20 -6.19 -19.79
CA ILE A 94 5.52 -7.52 -20.32
C ILE A 94 7.01 -7.83 -20.08
N GLU A 95 7.87 -6.83 -20.23
CA GLU A 95 9.30 -6.93 -19.98
C GLU A 95 9.61 -7.24 -18.52
N ASP A 96 8.90 -6.60 -17.58
CA ASP A 96 9.05 -6.89 -16.16
C ASP A 96 8.60 -8.32 -15.84
N TYR A 97 7.47 -8.79 -16.41
CA TYR A 97 7.04 -10.19 -16.27
C TYR A 97 8.10 -11.15 -16.79
N ARG A 98 8.60 -10.92 -18.02
CA ARG A 98 9.64 -11.76 -18.64
C ARG A 98 10.90 -11.82 -17.80
N TYR A 99 11.34 -10.66 -17.29
CA TYR A 99 12.51 -10.59 -16.41
C TYR A 99 12.29 -11.42 -15.15
N ILE A 100 11.18 -11.21 -14.43
CA ILE A 100 10.90 -11.88 -13.16
C ILE A 100 10.73 -13.40 -13.35
N PHE A 101 10.00 -13.84 -14.38
CA PHE A 101 9.83 -15.27 -14.66
C PHE A 101 11.18 -15.97 -14.91
N ARG A 102 12.08 -15.30 -15.62
CA ARG A 102 13.42 -15.83 -15.88
C ARG A 102 14.30 -15.80 -14.65
N ASP A 103 14.37 -14.69 -13.94
CA ASP A 103 15.24 -14.50 -12.76
C ASP A 103 14.84 -15.44 -11.62
N ALA A 104 13.54 -15.63 -11.39
CA ALA A 104 13.01 -16.53 -10.38
C ALA A 104 12.97 -18.01 -10.83
N ASP A 105 13.23 -18.34 -12.09
CA ASP A 105 13.06 -19.69 -12.65
C ASP A 105 11.66 -20.25 -12.36
N VAL A 106 10.60 -19.50 -12.75
CA VAL A 106 9.21 -19.84 -12.50
C VAL A 106 8.81 -21.09 -13.26
N LYS A 107 8.22 -22.07 -12.58
CA LYS A 107 7.78 -23.35 -13.14
C LYS A 107 6.31 -23.35 -13.56
N MET A 108 5.44 -22.65 -12.83
CA MET A 108 4.00 -22.61 -13.06
C MET A 108 3.45 -21.21 -12.78
N ILE A 109 2.39 -20.83 -13.50
CA ILE A 109 1.80 -19.49 -13.37
C ILE A 109 0.29 -19.60 -13.20
N PHE A 110 -0.27 -18.88 -12.22
CA PHE A 110 -1.71 -18.70 -12.04
C PHE A 110 -2.10 -17.26 -12.35
N VAL A 111 -3.11 -17.08 -13.21
CA VAL A 111 -3.51 -15.76 -13.75
C VAL A 111 -5.01 -15.55 -13.52
N SER A 112 -5.46 -14.32 -13.22
CA SER A 112 -6.90 -14.11 -13.01
C SER A 112 -7.73 -14.30 -14.27
N GLY A 113 -7.62 -13.49 -15.30
CA GLY A 113 -8.55 -13.54 -16.43
C GLY A 113 -7.88 -13.26 -17.78
N ASN A 114 -8.70 -13.18 -18.83
CA ASN A 114 -8.28 -13.14 -20.22
C ASN A 114 -7.23 -12.07 -20.54
N SER A 115 -7.42 -10.83 -20.08
CA SER A 115 -6.48 -9.73 -20.36
C SER A 115 -5.08 -10.01 -19.82
N LEU A 116 -4.99 -10.48 -18.56
CA LEU A 116 -3.71 -10.84 -17.94
C LEU A 116 -3.12 -12.11 -18.52
N TYR A 117 -3.96 -13.08 -18.88
CA TYR A 117 -3.52 -14.30 -19.56
C TYR A 117 -2.77 -13.97 -20.85
N ASN A 118 -3.36 -13.15 -21.73
CA ASN A 118 -2.72 -12.74 -22.98
C ASN A 118 -1.40 -12.01 -22.76
N LYS A 119 -1.33 -11.18 -21.71
CA LYS A 119 -0.12 -10.46 -21.33
C LYS A 119 0.98 -11.41 -20.83
N VAL A 120 0.60 -12.41 -20.03
CA VAL A 120 1.53 -13.44 -19.52
C VAL A 120 2.02 -14.33 -20.65
N ILE A 121 1.15 -14.77 -21.57
CA ILE A 121 1.55 -15.56 -22.76
C ILE A 121 2.57 -14.77 -23.59
N ALA A 122 2.37 -13.48 -23.82
CA ALA A 122 3.35 -12.65 -24.53
C ALA A 122 4.70 -12.53 -23.77
N ALA A 123 4.65 -12.52 -22.43
CA ALA A 123 5.86 -12.47 -21.60
C ALA A 123 6.63 -13.81 -21.56
N THR A 124 5.93 -14.93 -21.78
CA THR A 124 6.50 -16.29 -21.68
C THR A 124 6.92 -16.90 -23.03
N ALA A 125 6.63 -16.24 -24.16
CA ALA A 125 6.83 -16.76 -25.51
C ALA A 125 8.25 -17.28 -25.79
N ASP A 126 9.27 -16.66 -25.19
CA ASP A 126 10.69 -16.98 -25.37
C ASP A 126 11.31 -17.59 -24.10
N LEU A 127 10.49 -18.07 -23.15
CA LEU A 127 10.97 -18.67 -21.90
C LEU A 127 10.81 -20.19 -21.91
N GLU A 128 11.92 -20.88 -21.65
CA GLU A 128 11.92 -22.32 -21.39
C GLU A 128 11.71 -22.58 -19.89
N GLY A 129 11.15 -23.75 -19.55
CA GLY A 129 11.02 -24.20 -18.14
C GLY A 129 9.67 -23.91 -17.48
N ILE A 130 8.81 -23.09 -18.06
CA ILE A 130 7.44 -22.92 -17.59
C ILE A 130 6.63 -24.15 -18.05
N GLN A 131 6.14 -24.92 -17.08
CA GLN A 131 5.44 -26.17 -17.35
C GLN A 131 3.98 -25.91 -17.74
N GLU A 132 3.30 -25.02 -17.00
CA GLU A 132 1.87 -24.78 -17.17
C GLU A 132 1.47 -23.36 -16.77
N ILE A 133 0.43 -22.84 -17.44
CA ILE A 133 -0.23 -21.57 -17.12
C ILE A 133 -1.72 -21.84 -16.93
N TYR A 134 -2.22 -21.60 -15.72
CA TYR A 134 -3.61 -21.75 -15.35
C TYR A 134 -4.31 -20.42 -15.17
N THR A 135 -5.60 -20.35 -15.50
CA THR A 135 -6.44 -19.19 -15.22
C THR A 135 -7.42 -19.48 -14.09
N PHE A 136 -7.69 -18.48 -13.24
CA PHE A 136 -8.74 -18.57 -12.24
C PHE A 136 -10.14 -18.45 -12.87
N ASP A 137 -10.30 -17.50 -13.81
CA ASP A 137 -11.53 -17.39 -14.59
C ASP A 137 -11.52 -18.39 -15.76
N GLU A 138 -12.70 -18.66 -16.29
CA GLU A 138 -12.81 -19.43 -17.52
C GLU A 138 -12.38 -18.55 -18.71
N VAL A 139 -11.29 -18.95 -19.36
CA VAL A 139 -10.73 -18.27 -20.54
C VAL A 139 -10.65 -19.25 -21.71
N PRO A 140 -11.28 -18.96 -22.86
CA PRO A 140 -11.24 -19.86 -24.01
C PRO A 140 -9.82 -20.18 -24.45
N GLY A 141 -9.48 -21.46 -24.54
CA GLY A 141 -8.17 -21.95 -24.94
C GLY A 141 -7.08 -21.94 -23.86
N ALA A 142 -7.39 -21.48 -22.64
CA ALA A 142 -6.51 -21.57 -21.49
C ALA A 142 -6.94 -22.72 -20.56
N ARG A 143 -5.98 -23.31 -19.86
CA ARG A 143 -6.26 -24.27 -18.79
C ARG A 143 -6.82 -23.55 -17.57
N ASN A 144 -7.89 -24.09 -16.98
CA ASN A 144 -8.47 -23.53 -15.77
C ASN A 144 -7.87 -24.20 -14.53
N TRP A 145 -7.66 -23.45 -13.45
CA TRP A 145 -7.10 -23.96 -12.20
C TRP A 145 -7.91 -25.10 -11.57
N ARG A 146 -9.22 -25.19 -11.90
CA ARG A 146 -10.06 -26.31 -11.48
C ARG A 146 -9.60 -27.64 -12.06
N GLU A 147 -8.93 -27.63 -13.22
CA GLU A 147 -8.34 -28.86 -13.78
C GLU A 147 -7.22 -29.37 -12.86
N LEU A 148 -6.45 -28.47 -12.23
CA LEU A 148 -5.45 -28.86 -11.23
C LEU A 148 -6.11 -29.48 -10.00
N LEU A 149 -7.19 -28.89 -9.51
CA LEU A 149 -7.97 -29.46 -8.38
C LEU A 149 -8.54 -30.85 -8.73
N ALA A 150 -8.97 -31.06 -9.97
CA ALA A 150 -9.53 -32.33 -10.43
C ALA A 150 -8.50 -33.46 -10.51
N LEU A 151 -7.21 -33.18 -10.50
CA LEU A 151 -6.15 -34.21 -10.39
C LEU A 151 -6.10 -34.82 -8.99
N ALA A 152 -6.60 -34.12 -7.97
CA ALA A 152 -6.48 -34.52 -6.58
C ALA A 152 -7.61 -35.46 -6.17
N ASP A 153 -7.28 -36.51 -5.41
CA ASP A 153 -8.25 -37.32 -4.69
C ASP A 153 -8.35 -36.85 -3.24
N PRO A 154 -9.54 -36.46 -2.74
CA PRO A 154 -9.72 -36.08 -1.34
C PRO A 154 -9.22 -37.13 -0.33
N GLN A 155 -9.20 -38.42 -0.69
CA GLN A 155 -8.70 -39.49 0.17
C GLN A 155 -7.17 -39.43 0.35
N GLU A 156 -6.46 -38.73 -0.54
CA GLU A 156 -5.00 -38.55 -0.49
C GLU A 156 -4.56 -37.37 0.38
N VAL A 157 -5.47 -36.56 0.89
CA VAL A 157 -5.15 -35.39 1.74
C VAL A 157 -4.22 -35.73 2.92
N PRO A 158 -4.32 -36.89 3.60
CA PRO A 158 -3.38 -37.27 4.65
C PRO A 158 -1.91 -37.35 4.18
N GLN A 159 -1.66 -37.56 2.88
CA GLN A 159 -0.30 -37.61 2.33
C GLN A 159 0.41 -36.24 2.37
N LEU A 160 -0.33 -35.14 2.55
CA LEU A 160 0.26 -33.81 2.74
C LEU A 160 0.96 -33.64 4.10
N GLU A 161 0.55 -34.36 5.13
CA GLU A 161 1.10 -34.15 6.48
C GLU A 161 2.59 -34.45 6.60
N PRO A 162 3.13 -35.57 6.05
CA PRO A 162 4.56 -35.79 6.01
C PRO A 162 5.33 -34.69 5.26
N ILE A 163 4.76 -34.15 4.18
CA ILE A 163 5.38 -33.08 3.39
C ILE A 163 5.41 -31.78 4.20
N LYS A 164 4.28 -31.37 4.77
CA LYS A 164 4.18 -30.21 5.65
C LYS A 164 5.16 -30.29 6.82
N ALA A 165 5.39 -31.49 7.39
CA ALA A 165 6.32 -31.69 8.48
C ALA A 165 7.79 -31.42 8.11
N THR A 166 8.15 -31.47 6.81
CA THR A 166 9.49 -31.15 6.33
C THR A 166 9.74 -29.65 6.16
N ILE A 167 8.70 -28.83 6.20
CA ILE A 167 8.78 -27.38 5.95
C ILE A 167 9.03 -26.69 7.28
N LYS A 168 10.13 -25.92 7.35
CA LYS A 168 10.56 -25.21 8.56
C LYS A 168 10.10 -23.74 8.51
N PRO A 169 10.02 -23.07 9.67
CA PRO A 169 9.77 -21.63 9.73
C PRO A 169 10.79 -20.78 8.95
N GLU A 170 12.03 -21.25 8.85
CA GLU A 170 13.14 -20.60 8.15
C GLU A 170 13.13 -20.84 6.63
N ASP A 171 12.29 -21.76 6.14
CA ASP A 171 12.16 -21.99 4.69
C ASP A 171 11.50 -20.77 4.03
N LEU A 172 11.89 -20.48 2.80
CA LEU A 172 11.27 -19.41 2.00
C LEU A 172 9.81 -19.77 1.67
N PHE A 173 8.92 -18.82 1.85
CA PHE A 173 7.54 -18.95 1.40
C PHE A 173 7.24 -18.06 0.19
N THR A 174 8.04 -16.98 -0.02
CA THR A 174 7.79 -16.06 -1.12
C THR A 174 9.05 -15.31 -1.53
N ILE A 175 9.08 -14.90 -2.81
CA ILE A 175 10.02 -13.91 -3.35
C ILE A 175 9.17 -12.78 -3.94
N ILE A 176 9.27 -11.58 -3.36
CA ILE A 176 8.52 -10.41 -3.80
C ILE A 176 9.44 -9.47 -4.55
N TYR A 177 9.18 -9.24 -5.84
CA TYR A 177 9.98 -8.34 -6.65
C TYR A 177 9.56 -6.89 -6.44
N THR A 178 10.52 -6.07 -6.02
CA THR A 178 10.34 -4.64 -5.80
C THR A 178 11.06 -3.83 -6.88
N SER A 179 10.41 -2.79 -7.37
CA SER A 179 11.05 -1.87 -8.34
C SER A 179 12.11 -1.04 -7.63
N GLY A 180 13.37 -1.30 -7.92
CA GLY A 180 14.49 -0.44 -7.51
C GLY A 180 14.45 0.90 -8.24
N THR A 181 15.00 1.94 -7.63
CA THR A 181 15.13 3.27 -8.26
C THR A 181 16.14 3.30 -9.41
N THR A 182 16.91 2.22 -9.64
CA THR A 182 18.12 2.23 -10.48
C THR A 182 18.29 1.03 -11.42
N GLY A 183 17.26 0.22 -11.68
CA GLY A 183 17.46 -0.95 -12.56
C GLY A 183 16.34 -1.98 -12.50
N ASN A 184 16.65 -3.21 -12.87
CA ASN A 184 15.71 -4.33 -12.81
C ASN A 184 15.13 -4.54 -11.41
N PRO A 185 13.90 -5.06 -11.30
CA PRO A 185 13.30 -5.42 -10.02
C PRO A 185 14.18 -6.39 -9.21
N LYS A 186 14.19 -6.23 -7.88
CA LYS A 186 14.94 -7.08 -6.96
C LYS A 186 13.99 -8.01 -6.23
N GLY A 187 14.28 -9.30 -6.20
CA GLY A 187 13.49 -10.30 -5.50
C GLY A 187 13.81 -10.33 -4.00
N VAL A 188 12.92 -9.86 -3.17
CA VAL A 188 13.04 -9.90 -1.70
C VAL A 188 12.64 -11.29 -1.20
N MET A 189 13.56 -12.01 -0.57
CA MET A 189 13.35 -13.36 -0.03
C MET A 189 12.79 -13.31 1.38
N LEU A 190 11.57 -13.81 1.58
CA LEU A 190 10.93 -13.86 2.89
C LEU A 190 10.66 -15.30 3.31
N THR A 191 10.99 -15.61 4.57
CA THR A 191 10.71 -16.89 5.22
C THR A 191 9.35 -16.88 5.90
N HIS A 192 8.81 -18.08 6.19
CA HIS A 192 7.59 -18.19 7.00
C HIS A 192 7.74 -17.45 8.33
N ASN A 193 8.92 -17.57 8.98
CA ASN A 193 9.19 -16.90 10.24
C ASN A 193 9.15 -15.38 10.12
N ASN A 194 9.65 -14.81 9.03
CA ASN A 194 9.61 -13.36 8.82
C ASN A 194 8.17 -12.82 8.89
N LEU A 195 7.25 -13.43 8.16
CA LEU A 195 5.84 -12.99 8.16
C LEU A 195 5.15 -13.30 9.48
N ILE A 196 5.30 -14.51 10.02
CA ILE A 196 4.60 -14.93 11.25
C ILE A 196 5.07 -14.15 12.47
N SER A 197 6.37 -13.85 12.59
CA SER A 197 6.85 -12.98 13.66
C SER A 197 6.23 -11.59 13.56
N ASN A 198 6.16 -11.02 12.35
CA ASN A 198 5.56 -9.71 12.13
C ASN A 198 4.05 -9.68 12.42
N VAL A 199 3.32 -10.73 12.06
CA VAL A 199 1.91 -10.93 12.45
C VAL A 199 1.77 -10.95 13.97
N LYS A 200 2.59 -11.74 14.67
CA LYS A 200 2.58 -11.82 16.15
C LYS A 200 2.90 -10.48 16.79
N SER A 201 3.91 -9.77 16.27
CA SER A 201 4.34 -8.45 16.76
C SER A 201 3.29 -7.35 16.56
N CYS A 202 2.46 -7.45 15.51
CA CYS A 202 1.40 -6.48 15.22
C CYS A 202 0.06 -6.80 15.91
N LYS A 203 -0.20 -8.07 16.21
CA LYS A 203 -1.47 -8.54 16.77
C LYS A 203 -1.98 -7.72 17.98
N PRO A 204 -1.16 -7.35 18.99
CA PRO A 204 -1.62 -6.60 20.16
C PRO A 204 -2.14 -5.20 19.84
N TYR A 205 -1.83 -4.67 18.66
CA TYR A 205 -2.05 -3.28 18.29
C TYR A 205 -3.19 -3.08 17.28
N VAL A 206 -3.60 -4.12 16.58
CA VAL A 206 -4.75 -4.08 15.65
C VAL A 206 -6.01 -4.50 16.39
N PRO A 207 -7.02 -3.61 16.54
CA PRO A 207 -8.17 -3.84 17.42
C PRO A 207 -9.24 -4.71 16.75
N VAL A 208 -8.90 -5.94 16.36
CA VAL A 208 -9.81 -6.86 15.67
C VAL A 208 -10.05 -8.14 16.45
N ASN A 209 -11.16 -8.80 16.16
CA ASN A 209 -11.52 -10.10 16.71
C ASN A 209 -12.45 -10.86 15.74
N ASN A 210 -12.84 -12.07 16.08
CA ASN A 210 -13.63 -13.00 15.27
C ASN A 210 -15.10 -12.57 15.00
N ASN A 211 -15.56 -11.44 15.49
CA ASN A 211 -16.86 -10.86 15.15
C ASN A 211 -16.73 -9.73 14.11
N HIS A 212 -15.52 -9.45 13.65
CA HIS A 212 -15.26 -8.35 12.75
C HIS A 212 -15.13 -8.80 11.29
N LEU A 213 -15.42 -7.87 10.38
CA LEU A 213 -15.29 -8.02 8.94
C LEU A 213 -14.20 -7.09 8.44
N ALA A 214 -13.36 -7.56 7.53
CA ALA A 214 -12.38 -6.76 6.81
C ALA A 214 -12.78 -6.62 5.33
N LEU A 215 -12.52 -5.44 4.74
CA LEU A 215 -12.58 -5.26 3.28
C LEU A 215 -11.15 -5.21 2.74
N SER A 216 -10.81 -6.15 1.85
CA SER A 216 -9.51 -6.23 1.18
C SER A 216 -9.60 -5.68 -0.24
N PHE A 217 -8.76 -4.70 -0.58
CA PHE A 217 -8.67 -4.11 -1.91
C PHE A 217 -7.25 -3.67 -2.30
N LEU A 218 -6.32 -3.55 -1.35
CA LEU A 218 -4.91 -3.35 -1.69
C LEU A 218 -4.33 -4.64 -2.27
N PRO A 219 -3.37 -4.57 -3.20
CA PRO A 219 -2.86 -5.77 -3.87
C PRO A 219 -2.25 -6.79 -2.89
N LEU A 220 -2.75 -8.03 -2.92
CA LEU A 220 -2.24 -9.16 -2.12
C LEU A 220 -0.80 -9.57 -2.51
N CYS A 221 -0.35 -9.21 -3.70
CA CYS A 221 1.05 -9.37 -4.10
C CYS A 221 2.00 -8.44 -3.31
N HIS A 222 1.48 -7.42 -2.62
CA HIS A 222 2.26 -6.58 -1.72
C HIS A 222 2.24 -7.14 -0.31
N ILE A 223 3.40 -7.25 0.32
CA ILE A 223 3.54 -7.84 1.66
C ILE A 223 2.66 -7.17 2.73
N TYR A 224 2.37 -5.88 2.57
CA TYR A 224 1.54 -5.12 3.50
C TYR A 224 0.11 -5.69 3.60
N GLU A 225 -0.60 -5.83 2.48
CA GLU A 225 -1.94 -6.43 2.46
C GLU A 225 -1.90 -7.90 2.86
N ARG A 226 -0.90 -8.63 2.38
CA ARG A 226 -0.72 -10.06 2.67
C ARG A 226 -0.50 -10.32 4.16
N MET A 227 0.30 -9.48 4.84
CA MET A 227 0.51 -9.59 6.28
C MET A 227 -0.76 -9.28 7.07
N LEU A 228 -1.48 -8.20 6.72
CA LEU A 228 -2.74 -7.88 7.38
C LEU A 228 -3.80 -8.97 7.14
N THR A 229 -3.89 -9.52 5.94
CA THR A 229 -4.76 -10.67 5.63
C THR A 229 -4.41 -11.87 6.51
N ALA A 230 -3.12 -12.19 6.68
CA ALA A 230 -2.65 -13.25 7.56
C ALA A 230 -3.03 -12.99 9.03
N LEU A 231 -2.88 -11.74 9.49
CA LEU A 231 -3.31 -11.31 10.83
C LEU A 231 -4.83 -11.45 10.98
N TYR A 232 -5.62 -11.00 10.01
CA TYR A 232 -7.09 -11.09 10.04
C TYR A 232 -7.55 -12.54 10.15
N ILE A 233 -7.01 -13.44 9.33
CA ILE A 233 -7.36 -14.86 9.39
C ILE A 233 -6.97 -15.46 10.77
N SER A 234 -5.79 -15.08 11.31
CA SER A 234 -5.35 -15.58 12.62
C SER A 234 -6.22 -15.12 13.78
N GLU A 235 -6.92 -13.99 13.63
CA GLU A 235 -7.85 -13.44 14.63
C GLU A 235 -9.33 -13.81 14.33
N GLY A 236 -9.58 -14.65 13.34
CA GLY A 236 -10.93 -15.08 12.96
C GLY A 236 -11.75 -14.01 12.26
N VAL A 237 -11.12 -12.96 11.71
CA VAL A 237 -11.82 -11.90 10.95
C VAL A 237 -12.20 -12.45 9.57
N SER A 238 -13.44 -12.23 9.15
CA SER A 238 -13.91 -12.55 7.81
C SER A 238 -13.42 -11.54 6.79
N ILE A 239 -12.93 -12.00 5.63
CA ILE A 239 -12.33 -11.15 4.61
C ILE A 239 -13.24 -11.09 3.37
N TYR A 240 -13.67 -9.88 3.06
CA TYR A 240 -14.44 -9.55 1.87
C TYR A 240 -13.52 -8.88 0.85
N PHE A 241 -13.47 -9.41 -0.37
CA PHE A 241 -12.69 -8.84 -1.46
C PHE A 241 -13.51 -7.84 -2.25
N ALA A 242 -13.02 -6.60 -2.40
CA ALA A 242 -13.65 -5.61 -3.25
C ALA A 242 -13.60 -6.05 -4.72
N GLU A 243 -14.65 -5.73 -5.50
CA GLU A 243 -14.72 -6.04 -6.93
C GLU A 243 -13.68 -5.27 -7.74
N GLY A 244 -13.35 -4.03 -7.32
CA GLY A 244 -12.38 -3.15 -7.96
C GLY A 244 -12.23 -1.84 -7.19
N MET A 245 -11.29 -1.01 -7.61
CA MET A 245 -11.02 0.28 -6.95
C MET A 245 -12.19 1.27 -7.09
N GLU A 246 -12.95 1.19 -8.16
CA GLU A 246 -14.12 2.02 -8.45
C GLU A 246 -15.34 1.67 -7.59
N THR A 247 -15.45 0.43 -7.16
CA THR A 247 -16.60 -0.08 -6.36
C THR A 247 -16.38 0.00 -4.85
N ILE A 248 -15.21 0.39 -4.37
CA ILE A 248 -14.88 0.42 -2.92
C ILE A 248 -15.96 1.16 -2.12
N ALA A 249 -16.43 2.31 -2.61
CA ALA A 249 -17.41 3.13 -1.88
C ALA A 249 -18.78 2.43 -1.75
N GLU A 250 -19.16 1.60 -2.71
CA GLU A 250 -20.38 0.78 -2.68
C GLU A 250 -20.18 -0.43 -1.79
N ASN A 251 -19.07 -1.14 -1.96
CA ASN A 251 -18.74 -2.30 -1.14
C ASN A 251 -18.63 -1.95 0.35
N LEU A 252 -18.06 -0.78 0.71
CA LEU A 252 -18.04 -0.30 2.10
C LEU A 252 -19.45 -0.15 2.70
N LYS A 253 -20.42 0.33 1.92
CA LYS A 253 -21.82 0.49 2.38
C LYS A 253 -22.57 -0.82 2.47
N GLU A 254 -22.30 -1.76 1.55
CA GLU A 254 -22.92 -3.09 1.52
C GLU A 254 -22.43 -3.96 2.67
N ILE A 255 -21.12 -4.05 2.84
CA ILE A 255 -20.45 -4.96 3.79
C ILE A 255 -20.40 -4.36 5.19
N LYS A 256 -20.27 -3.02 5.31
CA LYS A 256 -20.06 -2.30 6.56
C LYS A 256 -18.89 -2.87 7.37
N PRO A 257 -17.69 -2.91 6.80
CA PRO A 257 -16.54 -3.55 7.44
C PRO A 257 -16.14 -2.80 8.72
N HIS A 258 -15.46 -3.53 9.62
CA HIS A 258 -14.92 -2.98 10.85
C HIS A 258 -13.48 -2.47 10.65
N VAL A 259 -12.76 -3.06 9.70
CA VAL A 259 -11.37 -2.72 9.42
C VAL A 259 -11.07 -2.85 7.92
N PHE A 260 -10.16 -2.02 7.45
CA PHE A 260 -9.53 -2.17 6.13
C PHE A 260 -8.17 -1.48 6.11
N SER A 261 -7.31 -1.97 5.23
CA SER A 261 -6.03 -1.35 4.90
C SER A 261 -6.20 -0.33 3.77
N THR A 262 -5.38 0.71 3.78
CA THR A 262 -5.41 1.74 2.76
C THR A 262 -4.03 2.35 2.54
N VAL A 263 -3.92 3.19 1.52
CA VAL A 263 -2.78 4.05 1.27
C VAL A 263 -3.20 5.52 1.39
N PRO A 264 -2.28 6.44 1.75
CA PRO A 264 -2.60 7.87 1.92
C PRO A 264 -3.35 8.48 0.74
N ARG A 265 -3.02 8.09 -0.49
CA ARG A 265 -3.66 8.60 -1.71
C ARG A 265 -5.17 8.35 -1.77
N LEU A 266 -5.65 7.22 -1.24
CA LEU A 266 -7.08 6.96 -1.18
C LEU A 266 -7.77 7.87 -0.15
N LEU A 267 -7.14 8.07 1.01
CA LEU A 267 -7.65 8.99 2.04
C LEU A 267 -7.69 10.44 1.53
N GLU A 268 -6.69 10.87 0.75
CA GLU A 268 -6.69 12.15 0.04
C GLU A 268 -7.91 12.28 -0.86
N LYS A 269 -8.15 11.32 -1.74
CA LYS A 269 -9.32 11.31 -2.64
C LYS A 269 -10.66 11.33 -1.90
N VAL A 270 -10.75 10.57 -0.80
CA VAL A 270 -11.96 10.59 0.05
C VAL A 270 -12.17 11.97 0.66
N TYR A 271 -11.12 12.57 1.21
CA TYR A 271 -11.17 13.91 1.79
C TYR A 271 -11.57 14.96 0.75
N ASP A 272 -10.94 14.95 -0.43
CA ASP A 272 -11.24 15.89 -1.51
C ASP A 272 -12.70 15.79 -1.97
N LYS A 273 -13.21 14.56 -2.10
CA LYS A 273 -14.63 14.32 -2.44
C LYS A 273 -15.59 14.83 -1.35
N ILE A 274 -15.20 14.71 -0.09
CA ILE A 274 -15.98 15.25 1.03
C ILE A 274 -15.99 16.77 0.99
N VAL A 275 -14.82 17.41 0.79
CA VAL A 275 -14.70 18.86 0.73
C VAL A 275 -15.44 19.44 -0.48
N SER A 276 -15.30 18.82 -1.66
CA SER A 276 -16.05 19.22 -2.86
C SER A 276 -17.58 19.22 -2.60
N LYS A 277 -18.11 18.13 -2.03
CA LYS A 277 -19.53 18.11 -1.62
C LYS A 277 -19.90 19.19 -0.62
N GLY A 278 -18.96 19.56 0.26
CA GLY A 278 -19.14 20.68 1.20
C GLY A 278 -19.21 22.03 0.50
N MET A 279 -18.47 22.21 -0.59
CA MET A 279 -18.50 23.42 -1.41
C MET A 279 -19.86 23.63 -2.11
N ASP A 280 -20.52 22.54 -2.50
CA ASP A 280 -21.84 22.56 -3.14
C ASP A 280 -22.98 22.96 -2.17
N LEU A 281 -22.73 22.92 -0.86
CA LEU A 281 -23.70 23.31 0.15
C LEU A 281 -23.89 24.84 0.15
N THR A 282 -25.10 25.29 0.55
CA THR A 282 -25.45 26.71 0.65
C THR A 282 -25.91 27.10 2.06
N GLY A 283 -25.85 28.39 2.37
CA GLY A 283 -26.37 28.96 3.62
C GLY A 283 -25.77 28.32 4.88
N VAL A 284 -26.61 28.09 5.87
CA VAL A 284 -26.21 27.56 7.19
C VAL A 284 -25.53 26.19 7.11
N LYS A 285 -25.96 25.33 6.18
CA LYS A 285 -25.35 24.01 6.01
C LYS A 285 -23.88 24.11 5.59
N ARG A 286 -23.56 25.03 4.68
CA ARG A 286 -22.17 25.30 4.26
C ARG A 286 -21.34 25.83 5.42
N SER A 287 -21.86 26.80 6.16
CA SER A 287 -21.16 27.39 7.31
C SER A 287 -20.87 26.34 8.41
N LEU A 288 -21.84 25.47 8.73
CA LEU A 288 -21.65 24.38 9.67
C LEU A 288 -20.64 23.33 9.18
N PHE A 289 -20.67 23.00 7.90
CA PHE A 289 -19.70 22.06 7.33
C PHE A 289 -18.26 22.58 7.47
N PHE A 290 -17.99 23.84 7.04
CA PHE A 290 -16.64 24.40 7.12
C PHE A 290 -16.21 24.72 8.56
N TRP A 291 -17.16 25.05 9.46
CA TRP A 291 -16.86 25.14 10.89
C TRP A 291 -16.37 23.78 11.44
N ALA A 292 -17.09 22.70 11.17
CA ALA A 292 -16.70 21.37 11.61
C ALA A 292 -15.35 20.92 10.98
N LEU A 293 -15.16 21.20 9.70
CA LEU A 293 -13.89 20.92 8.99
C LEU A 293 -12.70 21.65 9.63
N ASN A 294 -12.86 22.96 9.89
CA ASN A 294 -11.82 23.76 10.55
C ASN A 294 -11.52 23.27 11.97
N LEU A 295 -12.54 22.84 12.71
CA LEU A 295 -12.36 22.21 14.00
C LEU A 295 -11.57 20.90 13.87
N GLY A 296 -11.88 20.08 12.86
CA GLY A 296 -11.15 18.86 12.56
C GLY A 296 -9.67 19.08 12.21
N LEU A 297 -9.37 20.14 11.45
CA LEU A 297 -7.99 20.51 11.09
C LEU A 297 -7.13 20.91 12.30
N GLN A 298 -7.76 21.36 13.39
CA GLN A 298 -7.09 21.72 14.64
C GLN A 298 -7.00 20.58 15.64
N TYR A 299 -7.53 19.39 15.29
CA TYR A 299 -7.57 18.25 16.18
C TYR A 299 -6.18 17.79 16.61
N ASP A 300 -6.05 17.46 17.88
CA ASP A 300 -4.87 16.81 18.45
C ASP A 300 -5.33 15.70 19.42
N ASN A 301 -4.59 14.59 19.46
CA ASN A 301 -4.95 13.47 20.32
C ASN A 301 -4.77 13.80 21.81
N GLN A 302 -3.78 14.61 22.16
CA GLN A 302 -3.32 14.81 23.53
C GLN A 302 -3.72 16.17 24.13
N ASN A 303 -3.80 17.24 23.33
CA ASN A 303 -3.91 18.62 23.79
C ASN A 303 -5.27 19.24 23.43
N ARG A 304 -6.36 18.80 24.09
CA ARG A 304 -7.72 19.32 23.83
C ARG A 304 -8.32 19.95 25.07
N THR A 305 -8.81 21.20 24.90
CA THR A 305 -9.54 21.88 25.97
C THR A 305 -10.99 21.32 26.11
N PRO A 306 -11.63 21.43 27.30
CA PRO A 306 -13.03 21.05 27.47
C PRO A 306 -13.97 21.74 26.47
N TRP A 307 -13.73 23.02 26.16
CA TRP A 307 -14.50 23.78 25.17
C TRP A 307 -14.38 23.20 23.76
N TYR A 308 -13.15 22.86 23.34
CA TYR A 308 -12.92 22.20 22.07
C TYR A 308 -13.66 20.86 22.00
N ASN A 309 -13.60 20.05 23.04
CA ASN A 309 -14.31 18.76 23.10
C ASN A 309 -15.84 18.91 23.01
N ALA A 310 -16.43 19.95 23.61
CA ALA A 310 -17.86 20.25 23.49
C ALA A 310 -18.25 20.59 22.04
N GLN A 311 -17.46 21.45 21.38
CA GLN A 311 -17.66 21.76 19.95
C GLN A 311 -17.50 20.52 19.07
N LEU A 312 -16.48 19.69 19.34
CA LEU A 312 -16.23 18.47 18.61
C LEU A 312 -17.38 17.46 18.72
N ALA A 313 -18.01 17.36 19.89
CA ALA A 313 -19.21 16.51 20.09
C ALA A 313 -20.38 16.98 19.21
N ILE A 314 -20.59 18.29 19.10
CA ILE A 314 -21.63 18.87 18.22
C ILE A 314 -21.28 18.59 16.75
N ALA A 315 -20.03 18.81 16.34
CA ALA A 315 -19.56 18.54 14.98
C ALA A 315 -19.71 17.05 14.61
N ASN A 316 -19.41 16.14 15.55
CA ASN A 316 -19.57 14.71 15.36
C ASN A 316 -21.05 14.31 15.18
N LYS A 317 -21.98 14.94 15.90
CA LYS A 317 -23.41 14.64 15.79
C LYS A 317 -24.01 15.19 14.48
N LEU A 318 -23.61 16.37 14.04
CA LEU A 318 -24.26 17.07 12.92
C LEU A 318 -23.62 16.80 11.56
N ILE A 319 -22.29 16.61 11.53
CA ILE A 319 -21.50 16.57 10.29
C ILE A 319 -20.73 15.25 10.16
N PHE A 320 -19.86 14.89 11.11
CA PHE A 320 -18.93 13.78 10.98
C PHE A 320 -19.59 12.40 11.02
N ASN A 321 -20.79 12.25 11.60
CA ASN A 321 -21.55 11.01 11.51
C ASN A 321 -21.82 10.58 10.06
N LYS A 322 -22.08 11.56 9.15
CA LYS A 322 -22.28 11.26 7.72
C LYS A 322 -21.04 10.73 7.03
N TRP A 323 -19.86 11.11 7.51
CA TRP A 323 -18.60 10.59 6.99
C TRP A 323 -18.42 9.12 7.41
N ARG A 324 -18.72 8.79 8.67
CA ARG A 324 -18.71 7.40 9.14
C ARG A 324 -19.74 6.53 8.42
N GLU A 325 -20.95 7.05 8.21
CA GLU A 325 -21.99 6.37 7.43
C GLU A 325 -21.54 6.08 5.99
N ALA A 326 -20.80 7.00 5.36
CA ALA A 326 -20.25 6.80 4.02
C ALA A 326 -19.20 5.68 3.95
N LEU A 327 -18.58 5.34 5.08
CA LEU A 327 -17.65 4.22 5.23
C LEU A 327 -18.34 2.93 5.76
N GLY A 328 -19.67 2.89 5.78
CA GLY A 328 -20.47 1.75 6.25
C GLY A 328 -20.91 1.83 7.72
N GLY A 329 -20.40 2.76 8.51
CA GLY A 329 -20.82 3.04 9.89
C GLY A 329 -20.14 2.20 10.98
N ASN A 330 -19.52 1.08 10.64
CA ASN A 330 -18.94 0.12 11.61
C ASN A 330 -17.40 0.21 11.72
N VAL A 331 -16.75 1.07 10.94
CA VAL A 331 -15.28 1.13 10.91
C VAL A 331 -14.71 1.53 12.27
N ILE A 332 -13.94 0.63 12.87
CA ILE A 332 -13.24 0.85 14.14
C ILE A 332 -11.80 1.32 13.92
N ALA A 333 -11.16 0.84 12.86
CA ALA A 333 -9.80 1.24 12.50
C ALA A 333 -9.57 1.18 10.98
N ILE A 334 -8.76 2.11 10.48
CA ILE A 334 -8.19 2.09 9.13
C ILE A 334 -6.69 2.04 9.29
N VAL A 335 -6.04 1.04 8.72
CA VAL A 335 -4.57 0.97 8.72
C VAL A 335 -4.06 1.64 7.45
N SER A 336 -3.19 2.64 7.57
CA SER A 336 -2.61 3.38 6.44
C SER A 336 -1.11 3.15 6.36
N GLY A 337 -0.62 2.68 5.22
CA GLY A 337 0.79 2.36 5.02
C GLY A 337 1.28 2.66 3.60
N GLY A 338 2.54 2.32 3.34
CA GLY A 338 3.18 2.42 2.02
C GLY A 338 3.67 3.81 1.61
N ALA A 339 3.16 4.88 2.22
CA ALA A 339 3.63 6.27 2.04
C ALA A 339 3.23 7.10 3.27
N ALA A 340 3.83 8.30 3.41
CA ALA A 340 3.51 9.21 4.51
C ALA A 340 2.09 9.80 4.37
N LEU A 341 1.31 9.73 5.43
CA LEU A 341 0.00 10.40 5.52
C LEU A 341 0.18 11.87 5.91
N GLN A 342 -0.51 12.75 5.22
CA GLN A 342 -0.49 14.17 5.59
C GLN A 342 -1.10 14.37 7.00
N PRO A 343 -0.40 15.05 7.94
CA PRO A 343 -0.89 15.22 9.31
C PRO A 343 -2.27 15.88 9.39
N ARG A 344 -2.60 16.79 8.45
CA ARG A 344 -3.94 17.40 8.38
C ARG A 344 -5.06 16.39 8.14
N LEU A 345 -4.81 15.36 7.33
CA LEU A 345 -5.80 14.29 7.06
C LEU A 345 -5.97 13.42 8.28
N ALA A 346 -4.87 13.00 8.91
CA ALA A 346 -4.92 12.28 10.17
C ALA A 346 -5.76 13.04 11.21
N ARG A 347 -5.52 14.37 11.39
CA ARG A 347 -6.30 15.23 12.31
C ARG A 347 -7.79 15.18 12.02
N VAL A 348 -8.18 15.42 10.79
CA VAL A 348 -9.61 15.50 10.41
C VAL A 348 -10.31 14.15 10.55
N PHE A 349 -9.67 13.05 10.14
CA PHE A 349 -10.25 11.71 10.31
C PHE A 349 -10.37 11.32 11.79
N TRP A 350 -9.34 11.59 12.59
CA TRP A 350 -9.41 11.36 14.04
C TRP A 350 -10.49 12.21 14.71
N ALA A 351 -10.63 13.49 14.35
CA ALA A 351 -11.72 14.35 14.82
C ALA A 351 -13.10 13.78 14.47
N ALA A 352 -13.23 13.18 13.30
CA ALA A 352 -14.45 12.50 12.85
C ALA A 352 -14.64 11.11 13.49
N GLN A 353 -13.81 10.71 14.45
CA GLN A 353 -13.81 9.38 15.08
C GLN A 353 -13.53 8.23 14.06
N ILE A 354 -12.92 8.54 12.95
CA ILE A 354 -12.39 7.57 11.98
C ILE A 354 -10.91 7.39 12.32
N ARG A 355 -10.60 6.32 13.05
CA ARG A 355 -9.25 6.10 13.59
C ARG A 355 -8.32 5.56 12.53
N VAL A 356 -7.48 6.43 11.98
CA VAL A 356 -6.44 6.06 11.02
C VAL A 356 -5.15 5.76 11.79
N MET A 357 -4.64 4.54 11.64
CA MET A 357 -3.39 4.06 12.22
C MET A 357 -2.33 4.07 11.13
N GLU A 358 -1.32 4.93 11.25
CA GLU A 358 -0.18 4.95 10.33
C GLU A 358 0.81 3.85 10.66
N GLY A 359 1.20 3.06 9.65
CA GLY A 359 2.25 2.06 9.78
C GLY A 359 3.42 2.34 8.84
N TYR A 360 4.62 1.95 9.28
CA TYR A 360 5.87 2.07 8.53
C TYR A 360 6.57 0.73 8.42
N GLY A 361 7.11 0.50 7.23
CA GLY A 361 7.94 -0.63 6.90
C GLY A 361 8.13 -0.81 5.40
N LEU A 362 8.89 -1.83 5.04
CA LEU A 362 9.30 -2.14 3.68
C LEU A 362 8.99 -3.61 3.36
N THR A 363 9.10 -4.00 2.11
CA THR A 363 9.02 -5.42 1.74
C THR A 363 10.12 -6.22 2.46
N GLU A 364 11.29 -5.65 2.57
CA GLU A 364 12.48 -6.20 3.21
C GLU A 364 12.32 -6.38 4.75
N THR A 365 11.24 -5.83 5.33
CA THR A 365 10.95 -5.90 6.78
C THR A 365 9.62 -6.58 7.12
N SER A 366 8.95 -7.27 6.20
CA SER A 366 7.84 -8.24 6.33
C SER A 366 6.47 -7.79 6.86
N PRO A 367 5.92 -6.58 6.75
CA PRO A 367 6.62 -5.34 6.47
C PRO A 367 6.88 -4.45 7.70
N VAL A 368 6.14 -4.57 8.82
CA VAL A 368 5.93 -3.53 9.83
C VAL A 368 7.11 -3.40 10.79
N ILE A 369 7.65 -2.19 10.88
CA ILE A 369 8.65 -1.77 11.89
C ILE A 369 7.96 -1.01 13.03
N ALA A 370 7.05 -0.10 12.69
CA ALA A 370 6.33 0.76 13.62
C ALA A 370 4.89 0.95 13.18
N VAL A 371 3.97 1.12 14.12
CA VAL A 371 2.57 1.47 13.85
C VAL A 371 2.00 2.34 14.95
N ASN A 372 1.31 3.42 14.58
CA ASN A 372 0.53 4.24 15.50
C ASN A 372 -0.57 3.40 16.16
N ARG A 373 -0.83 3.66 17.42
CA ARG A 373 -1.78 2.87 18.21
C ARG A 373 -3.22 3.35 17.98
N HIS A 374 -4.16 2.45 18.20
CA HIS A 374 -5.59 2.75 18.16
C HIS A 374 -6.03 3.65 19.34
N ASN A 375 -5.33 3.55 20.48
CA ASN A 375 -5.55 4.44 21.62
C ASN A 375 -5.05 5.85 21.30
N PRO A 376 -5.89 6.92 21.44
CA PRO A 376 -5.47 8.30 21.20
C PRO A 376 -4.24 8.73 22.00
N ASP A 377 -4.11 8.27 23.25
CA ASP A 377 -3.00 8.64 24.15
C ASP A 377 -1.66 8.07 23.69
N GLU A 378 -1.67 7.06 22.83
CA GLU A 378 -0.51 6.40 22.26
C GLU A 378 -0.36 6.64 20.75
N ASN A 379 -1.10 7.60 20.21
CA ASN A 379 -1.05 7.98 18.81
C ASN A 379 -0.60 9.45 18.68
N VAL A 380 0.55 9.65 18.07
CA VAL A 380 1.11 11.00 17.82
C VAL A 380 1.00 11.30 16.33
N ILE A 381 0.10 12.21 15.98
CA ILE A 381 -0.14 12.60 14.59
C ILE A 381 1.13 13.18 13.96
N GLY A 382 1.47 12.69 12.77
CA GLY A 382 2.68 13.06 12.03
C GLY A 382 3.89 12.18 12.36
N THR A 383 3.67 11.09 13.11
CA THR A 383 4.63 10.01 13.31
C THR A 383 4.05 8.70 12.79
N VAL A 384 4.89 7.69 12.63
CA VAL A 384 4.43 6.31 12.32
C VAL A 384 4.27 5.46 13.59
N GLY A 385 4.32 6.08 14.74
CA GLY A 385 4.05 5.45 16.04
C GLY A 385 5.25 4.77 16.69
N PRO A 386 5.01 4.05 17.80
CA PRO A 386 6.00 3.23 18.45
C PRO A 386 6.34 1.98 17.63
N LEU A 387 7.52 1.41 17.88
CA LEU A 387 7.91 0.12 17.31
C LEU A 387 6.90 -0.97 17.66
N VAL A 388 6.78 -1.97 16.78
CA VAL A 388 6.09 -3.22 17.12
C VAL A 388 6.99 -4.13 17.96
N ASP A 389 6.44 -5.18 18.56
CA ASP A 389 7.21 -6.09 19.39
C ASP A 389 8.30 -6.82 18.59
N ASP A 390 9.38 -7.22 19.24
CA ASP A 390 10.53 -7.94 18.68
C ASP A 390 11.28 -7.19 17.55
N VAL A 391 11.08 -5.87 17.43
CA VAL A 391 11.77 -5.01 16.48
C VAL A 391 12.69 -4.03 17.19
N GLU A 392 13.95 -3.99 16.78
CA GLU A 392 14.93 -3.02 17.21
C GLU A 392 15.15 -1.96 16.13
N VAL A 393 15.25 -0.70 16.54
CA VAL A 393 15.61 0.42 15.66
C VAL A 393 16.68 1.28 16.30
N LYS A 394 17.72 1.62 15.53
CA LYS A 394 18.69 2.67 15.86
C LYS A 394 18.70 3.73 14.74
N ILE A 395 18.96 4.97 15.11
CA ILE A 395 19.18 6.05 14.16
C ILE A 395 20.68 6.22 13.98
N ALA A 396 21.17 6.07 12.76
CA ALA A 396 22.57 6.24 12.42
C ALA A 396 22.99 7.73 12.53
N PRO A 397 24.31 8.05 12.59
CA PRO A 397 24.77 9.43 12.68
C PRO A 397 24.32 10.36 11.54
N ASP A 398 24.04 9.81 10.37
CA ASP A 398 23.49 10.52 9.21
C ASP A 398 21.96 10.59 9.18
N GLY A 399 21.30 10.08 10.23
CA GLY A 399 19.84 10.07 10.39
C GLY A 399 19.16 8.86 9.76
N GLU A 400 19.88 7.92 9.15
CA GLU A 400 19.28 6.71 8.58
C GLU A 400 18.67 5.81 9.65
N ILE A 401 17.48 5.30 9.38
CA ILE A 401 16.81 4.31 10.21
C ILE A 401 17.40 2.94 9.91
N LEU A 402 17.97 2.31 10.93
CA LEU A 402 18.48 0.94 10.88
C LEU A 402 17.59 0.06 11.74
N THR A 403 17.23 -1.13 11.23
CA THR A 403 16.33 -2.02 11.97
C THR A 403 16.86 -3.46 12.00
N ARG A 404 16.59 -4.16 13.10
CA ARG A 404 16.98 -5.56 13.32
C ARG A 404 15.85 -6.31 14.01
N GLY A 405 15.70 -7.59 13.69
CA GLY A 405 14.72 -8.49 14.30
C GLY A 405 14.30 -9.62 13.36
N PRO A 406 13.40 -10.49 13.80
CA PRO A 406 12.95 -11.65 13.01
C PRO A 406 12.16 -11.27 11.75
N HIS A 407 11.74 -10.03 11.62
CA HIS A 407 11.01 -9.47 10.47
C HIS A 407 11.92 -9.16 9.26
N ILE A 408 13.25 -9.19 9.43
CA ILE A 408 14.18 -8.84 8.34
C ILE A 408 14.28 -9.98 7.32
N MET A 409 14.22 -9.62 6.03
CA MET A 409 14.37 -10.55 4.91
C MET A 409 15.63 -11.40 5.00
N GLN A 410 15.63 -12.55 4.34
CA GLN A 410 16.85 -13.37 4.20
C GLN A 410 17.89 -12.70 3.29
N GLY A 411 17.45 -11.88 2.32
CA GLY A 411 18.29 -11.15 1.38
C GLY A 411 17.60 -10.95 0.03
N TYR A 412 18.35 -10.45 -0.94
CA TYR A 412 17.87 -10.32 -2.33
C TYR A 412 18.23 -11.58 -3.13
N TYR A 413 17.23 -12.16 -3.79
CA TYR A 413 17.37 -13.36 -4.59
C TYR A 413 18.40 -13.16 -5.72
N ASN A 414 19.32 -14.10 -5.89
CA ASN A 414 20.44 -14.04 -6.84
C ASN A 414 21.35 -12.80 -6.73
N ARG A 415 21.21 -11.99 -5.64
CA ARG A 415 21.97 -10.75 -5.48
C ARG A 415 22.59 -10.63 -4.08
N PRO A 416 23.55 -11.52 -3.74
CA PRO A 416 24.27 -11.45 -2.46
C PRO A 416 25.08 -10.15 -2.32
N ASP A 417 25.54 -9.56 -3.43
CA ASP A 417 26.18 -8.26 -3.51
C ASP A 417 25.30 -7.15 -2.93
N LEU A 418 24.06 -7.05 -3.40
CA LEU A 418 23.11 -6.05 -2.90
C LEU A 418 22.64 -6.34 -1.48
N THR A 419 22.61 -7.61 -1.08
CA THR A 419 22.27 -7.99 0.29
C THR A 419 23.32 -7.47 1.27
N ALA A 420 24.60 -7.64 0.94
CA ALA A 420 25.73 -7.16 1.75
C ALA A 420 25.80 -5.61 1.83
N GLU A 421 25.24 -4.89 0.86
CA GLU A 421 25.15 -3.42 0.89
C GLU A 421 24.11 -2.90 1.92
N VAL A 422 23.09 -3.72 2.25
CA VAL A 422 21.95 -3.26 3.05
C VAL A 422 21.77 -3.98 4.39
N ILE A 423 22.47 -5.07 4.63
CA ILE A 423 22.51 -5.76 5.94
C ILE A 423 23.94 -5.72 6.45
N ASP A 424 24.17 -5.02 7.56
CA ASP A 424 25.50 -4.86 8.13
C ASP A 424 25.95 -6.10 8.93
N ALA A 425 27.21 -6.09 9.39
CA ALA A 425 27.81 -7.18 10.17
C ALA A 425 27.14 -7.40 11.56
N GLU A 426 26.42 -6.40 12.07
CA GLU A 426 25.65 -6.49 13.33
C GLU A 426 24.23 -7.03 13.09
N GLY A 427 23.84 -7.29 11.83
CA GLY A 427 22.53 -7.76 11.40
C GLY A 427 21.47 -6.65 11.30
N TYR A 428 21.85 -5.37 11.27
CA TYR A 428 20.93 -4.30 11.02
C TYR A 428 20.71 -4.12 9.52
N PHE A 429 19.45 -4.00 9.14
CA PHE A 429 19.03 -3.64 7.80
C PHE A 429 19.01 -2.11 7.66
N HIS A 430 19.68 -1.59 6.65
CA HIS A 430 19.72 -0.19 6.25
C HIS A 430 18.51 0.14 5.40
N THR A 431 17.53 0.84 5.97
CA THR A 431 16.23 1.07 5.31
C THR A 431 16.32 2.05 4.12
N GLY A 432 17.35 2.89 4.10
CA GLY A 432 17.46 4.01 3.18
C GLY A 432 16.46 5.14 3.47
N ASP A 433 15.74 5.08 4.58
CA ASP A 433 14.83 6.13 5.06
C ASP A 433 15.50 6.90 6.21
N ILE A 434 15.30 8.20 6.26
CA ILE A 434 15.79 9.10 7.30
C ILE A 434 14.69 9.36 8.31
N GLY A 435 15.01 9.37 9.61
CA GLY A 435 14.03 9.60 10.65
C GLY A 435 14.60 9.94 12.01
N GLU A 436 13.69 10.16 12.94
CA GLU A 436 13.99 10.53 14.32
C GLU A 436 12.98 9.93 15.28
N PHE A 437 13.34 9.80 16.57
CA PHE A 437 12.38 9.50 17.63
C PHE A 437 11.82 10.79 18.23
N VAL A 438 10.51 10.97 18.15
CA VAL A 438 9.77 12.04 18.84
C VAL A 438 9.40 11.54 20.23
N GLN A 439 9.57 12.37 21.25
CA GLN A 439 9.34 12.02 22.67
C GLN A 439 10.04 10.72 23.10
N GLY A 440 11.15 10.36 22.46
CA GLY A 440 11.93 9.15 22.76
C GLY A 440 11.24 7.81 22.44
N LYS A 441 10.01 7.81 21.90
CA LYS A 441 9.19 6.60 21.70
C LYS A 441 8.61 6.50 20.29
N TYR A 442 8.21 7.59 19.69
CA TYR A 442 7.46 7.61 18.43
C TYR A 442 8.40 7.83 17.24
N LEU A 443 8.45 6.87 16.33
CA LEU A 443 9.27 6.98 15.12
C LEU A 443 8.60 7.95 14.14
N LYS A 444 9.38 8.88 13.59
CA LYS A 444 8.96 9.82 12.56
C LYS A 444 9.90 9.71 11.38
N ILE A 445 9.33 9.46 10.20
CA ILE A 445 10.06 9.43 8.94
C ILE A 445 10.13 10.86 8.42
N THR A 446 11.32 11.31 8.06
CA THR A 446 11.52 12.67 7.55
C THR A 446 11.78 12.70 6.05
N ASP A 447 12.54 11.75 5.50
CA ASP A 447 12.79 11.66 4.05
C ASP A 447 13.36 10.29 3.64
N ARG A 448 13.71 10.18 2.34
CA ARG A 448 14.48 9.07 1.77
C ARG A 448 15.90 9.49 1.45
N LYS A 449 16.88 8.79 1.99
CA LYS A 449 18.31 9.06 1.84
C LYS A 449 18.74 9.20 0.36
N LYS A 450 18.24 8.33 -0.52
CA LYS A 450 18.55 8.31 -1.96
C LYS A 450 17.82 9.40 -2.77
N GLU A 451 16.80 10.03 -2.20
CA GLU A 451 16.04 11.10 -2.85
C GLU A 451 16.49 12.49 -2.40
N MET A 452 17.17 12.59 -1.26
CA MET A 452 17.78 13.82 -0.81
C MET A 452 18.88 14.26 -1.79
N PHE A 453 18.90 15.53 -2.12
CA PHE A 453 19.93 16.11 -2.98
C PHE A 453 20.55 17.35 -2.38
N LYS A 454 21.73 17.73 -2.90
CA LYS A 454 22.42 18.96 -2.52
C LYS A 454 22.21 20.05 -3.57
N THR A 455 21.92 21.25 -3.13
CA THR A 455 22.02 22.45 -3.98
C THR A 455 23.48 22.79 -4.25
N SER A 456 23.75 23.66 -5.24
CA SER A 456 25.11 24.17 -5.52
C SER A 456 25.75 24.90 -4.34
N GLY A 457 24.93 25.42 -3.40
CA GLY A 457 25.37 26.02 -2.14
C GLY A 457 25.65 25.00 -1.02
N GLY A 458 25.61 23.69 -1.32
CA GLY A 458 25.91 22.61 -0.37
C GLY A 458 24.80 22.31 0.64
N LYS A 459 23.61 22.91 0.51
CA LYS A 459 22.45 22.64 1.39
C LYS A 459 21.71 21.39 0.96
N TYR A 460 21.42 20.51 1.91
CA TYR A 460 20.57 19.35 1.68
C TYR A 460 19.11 19.77 1.56
N ILE A 461 18.42 19.19 0.59
CA ILE A 461 16.99 19.32 0.36
C ILE A 461 16.35 17.96 0.56
N ALA A 462 15.27 17.93 1.33
CA ALA A 462 14.39 16.80 1.60
C ALA A 462 13.13 16.90 0.71
N PRO A 463 13.14 16.35 -0.51
CA PRO A 463 12.08 16.64 -1.50
C PRO A 463 10.71 16.15 -1.06
N GLN A 464 10.62 14.98 -0.40
CA GLN A 464 9.34 14.40 0.00
C GLN A 464 8.58 15.27 1.01
N MET A 465 9.29 15.90 1.94
CA MET A 465 8.67 16.83 2.90
C MET A 465 8.00 18.01 2.18
N ILE A 466 8.69 18.59 1.21
CA ILE A 466 8.19 19.73 0.44
C ILE A 466 7.02 19.30 -0.44
N GLU A 467 7.15 18.17 -1.15
CA GLU A 467 6.11 17.61 -2.03
C GLU A 467 4.83 17.27 -1.26
N ASN A 468 4.96 16.63 -0.11
CA ASN A 468 3.81 16.31 0.75
C ASN A 468 3.11 17.59 1.23
N ARG A 469 3.88 18.64 1.50
CA ARG A 469 3.32 19.92 1.91
C ARG A 469 2.60 20.63 0.77
N LEU A 470 3.18 20.65 -0.44
CA LEU A 470 2.53 21.22 -1.63
C LEU A 470 1.20 20.52 -1.94
N LYS A 471 1.15 19.19 -1.79
CA LYS A 471 -0.07 18.39 -2.00
C LYS A 471 -1.19 18.63 -0.96
N GLU A 472 -0.93 19.43 0.07
CA GLU A 472 -2.02 19.90 0.95
C GLU A 472 -2.93 20.92 0.27
N SER A 473 -2.52 21.54 -0.85
CA SER A 473 -3.39 22.35 -1.70
C SER A 473 -4.39 21.46 -2.44
N LEU A 474 -5.68 21.83 -2.41
CA LEU A 474 -6.73 21.17 -3.20
C LEU A 474 -6.53 21.33 -4.72
N LEU A 475 -5.63 22.21 -5.14
CA LEU A 475 -5.29 22.47 -6.53
C LEU A 475 -4.08 21.68 -7.02
N ILE A 476 -3.34 20.99 -6.13
CA ILE A 476 -2.12 20.25 -6.46
C ILE A 476 -2.35 18.76 -6.25
N GLU A 477 -2.35 18.00 -7.34
CA GLU A 477 -2.53 16.55 -7.28
C GLU A 477 -1.22 15.81 -7.03
N GLN A 478 -0.15 16.20 -7.76
CA GLN A 478 1.18 15.62 -7.63
C GLN A 478 2.22 16.73 -7.73
N ALA A 479 3.36 16.52 -7.10
CA ALA A 479 4.49 17.45 -7.17
C ALA A 479 5.80 16.66 -7.13
N MET A 480 6.78 17.10 -7.90
CA MET A 480 8.16 16.60 -7.86
C MET A 480 9.12 17.78 -7.68
N VAL A 481 9.85 17.77 -6.56
CA VAL A 481 10.90 18.77 -6.28
C VAL A 481 12.17 18.38 -7.00
N VAL A 482 12.76 19.36 -7.70
CA VAL A 482 13.99 19.23 -8.47
C VAL A 482 14.99 20.34 -8.07
N GLY A 483 16.27 20.18 -8.40
CA GLY A 483 17.26 21.22 -8.10
C GLY A 483 18.62 20.69 -7.64
N GLU A 484 18.92 19.42 -7.88
CA GLU A 484 20.24 18.86 -7.61
C GLU A 484 21.33 19.63 -8.35
N GLY A 485 22.34 20.11 -7.60
CA GLY A 485 23.40 20.95 -8.14
C GLY A 485 22.99 22.36 -8.56
N GLN A 486 21.71 22.74 -8.41
CA GLN A 486 21.20 24.06 -8.77
C GLN A 486 21.23 25.03 -7.58
N LYS A 487 21.08 26.33 -7.86
CA LYS A 487 21.14 27.38 -6.82
C LYS A 487 19.98 27.31 -5.81
N PHE A 488 18.85 26.76 -6.18
CA PHE A 488 17.62 26.66 -5.38
C PHE A 488 16.74 25.50 -5.83
N PRO A 489 15.89 24.96 -4.97
CA PRO A 489 14.89 23.97 -5.36
C PRO A 489 13.76 24.60 -6.19
N SER A 490 13.27 23.84 -7.15
CA SER A 490 12.11 24.15 -7.99
C SER A 490 11.16 22.97 -8.00
N ALA A 491 9.96 23.11 -8.58
CA ALA A 491 8.99 22.01 -8.64
C ALA A 491 8.33 21.88 -10.01
N LEU A 492 8.11 20.63 -10.42
CA LEU A 492 7.06 20.28 -11.36
C LEU A 492 5.77 19.98 -10.57
N ILE A 493 4.66 20.56 -11.00
CA ILE A 493 3.36 20.43 -10.31
C ILE A 493 2.32 19.93 -11.31
N VAL A 494 1.70 18.81 -11.00
CA VAL A 494 0.50 18.34 -11.67
C VAL A 494 -0.71 18.94 -10.97
N PRO A 495 -1.54 19.74 -11.65
CA PRO A 495 -2.78 20.25 -11.10
C PRO A 495 -3.77 19.13 -10.73
N SER A 496 -4.55 19.34 -9.68
CA SER A 496 -5.82 18.66 -9.53
C SER A 496 -6.77 19.23 -10.58
N PHE A 497 -6.86 18.57 -11.74
CA PHE A 497 -7.59 19.12 -12.87
C PHE A 497 -9.07 19.34 -12.56
N SER A 498 -9.70 18.45 -11.79
CA SER A 498 -11.10 18.64 -11.36
C SER A 498 -11.25 19.90 -10.49
N GLY A 499 -10.39 20.08 -9.50
CA GLY A 499 -10.40 21.27 -8.64
C GLY A 499 -10.05 22.56 -9.40
N LEU A 500 -9.13 22.46 -10.36
CA LEU A 500 -8.76 23.61 -11.20
C LEU A 500 -9.87 24.01 -12.17
N GLN A 501 -10.57 23.03 -12.76
CA GLN A 501 -11.75 23.27 -13.61
C GLN A 501 -12.85 23.98 -12.84
N ASP A 502 -13.16 23.53 -11.63
CA ASP A 502 -14.15 24.19 -10.76
C ASP A 502 -13.71 25.62 -10.42
N TRP A 503 -12.43 25.82 -10.14
CA TRP A 503 -11.87 27.15 -9.85
C TRP A 503 -11.98 28.05 -11.07
N CYS A 504 -11.61 27.58 -12.27
CA CYS A 504 -11.74 28.34 -13.53
C CYS A 504 -13.19 28.73 -13.81
N LYS A 505 -14.14 27.83 -13.60
CA LYS A 505 -15.57 28.09 -13.77
C LYS A 505 -16.07 29.21 -12.85
N ILE A 506 -15.61 29.23 -11.60
CA ILE A 506 -15.98 30.28 -10.61
C ILE A 506 -15.41 31.64 -10.99
N HIS A 507 -14.27 31.68 -11.71
CA HIS A 507 -13.59 32.90 -12.11
C HIS A 507 -13.77 33.27 -13.59
N ASP A 508 -14.75 32.64 -14.27
CA ASP A 508 -15.09 32.87 -15.67
C ASP A 508 -13.90 32.75 -16.64
N ILE A 509 -12.95 31.83 -16.35
CA ILE A 509 -11.78 31.55 -17.18
C ILE A 509 -12.14 30.52 -18.24
N ALA A 510 -12.10 30.94 -19.52
CA ALA A 510 -12.33 30.06 -20.66
C ALA A 510 -11.02 29.36 -21.08
N TYR A 511 -11.12 28.08 -21.43
CA TYR A 511 -10.03 27.25 -21.97
C TYR A 511 -10.62 26.08 -22.79
N THR A 512 -9.82 25.53 -23.70
CA THR A 512 -10.20 24.37 -24.50
C THR A 512 -9.43 23.12 -24.15
N THR A 513 -8.20 23.27 -23.67
CA THR A 513 -7.31 22.16 -23.29
C THR A 513 -6.70 22.39 -21.92
N ASN A 514 -6.22 21.31 -21.30
CA ASN A 514 -5.47 21.41 -20.05
C ASN A 514 -4.20 22.28 -20.21
N THR A 515 -3.52 22.21 -21.36
CA THR A 515 -2.33 23.03 -21.64
C THR A 515 -2.68 24.52 -21.61
N GLU A 516 -3.72 24.91 -22.30
CA GLU A 516 -4.19 26.30 -22.31
C GLU A 516 -4.61 26.78 -20.91
N MET A 517 -5.32 25.90 -20.17
CA MET A 517 -5.75 26.20 -18.81
C MET A 517 -4.57 26.50 -17.87
N ILE A 518 -3.53 25.65 -17.88
CA ILE A 518 -2.37 25.81 -16.98
C ILE A 518 -1.44 26.98 -17.36
N GLU A 519 -1.50 27.47 -18.59
CA GLU A 519 -0.75 28.62 -19.08
C GLU A 519 -1.49 29.94 -18.85
N HIS A 520 -2.75 29.90 -18.44
CA HIS A 520 -3.54 31.10 -18.21
C HIS A 520 -2.93 31.95 -17.07
N PRO A 521 -2.75 33.29 -17.26
CA PRO A 521 -2.07 34.14 -16.28
C PRO A 521 -2.68 34.12 -14.87
N GLU A 522 -4.01 34.06 -14.77
CA GLU A 522 -4.70 34.00 -13.48
C GLU A 522 -4.49 32.65 -12.78
N VAL A 523 -4.46 31.54 -13.54
CA VAL A 523 -4.12 30.21 -13.02
C VAL A 523 -2.70 30.20 -12.49
N LEU A 524 -1.73 30.70 -13.25
CA LEU A 524 -0.34 30.82 -12.82
C LEU A 524 -0.21 31.70 -11.58
N SER A 525 -0.94 32.83 -11.50
CA SER A 525 -0.99 33.69 -10.33
C SER A 525 -1.56 32.97 -9.12
N LYS A 526 -2.62 32.15 -9.30
CA LYS A 526 -3.20 31.34 -8.23
C LYS A 526 -2.18 30.32 -7.68
N TYR A 527 -1.50 29.60 -8.56
CA TYR A 527 -0.47 28.62 -8.13
C TYR A 527 0.74 29.29 -7.46
N LYS A 528 1.14 30.49 -7.89
CA LYS A 528 2.17 31.27 -7.19
C LYS A 528 1.78 31.55 -5.73
N LYS A 529 0.52 31.92 -5.47
CA LYS A 529 0.00 32.15 -4.13
C LYS A 529 -0.04 30.85 -3.30
N GLU A 530 -0.45 29.74 -3.93
CA GLU A 530 -0.45 28.42 -3.26
C GLU A 530 0.96 28.01 -2.84
N VAL A 531 1.92 28.05 -3.77
CA VAL A 531 3.32 27.71 -3.49
C VAL A 531 3.91 28.62 -2.41
N ALA A 532 3.65 29.95 -2.49
CA ALA A 532 4.14 30.90 -1.48
C ALA A 532 3.60 30.58 -0.08
N LYS A 533 2.31 30.26 0.04
CA LYS A 533 1.67 29.87 1.31
C LYS A 533 2.37 28.66 1.96
N PHE A 534 2.72 27.64 1.18
CA PHE A 534 3.36 26.46 1.73
C PHE A 534 4.86 26.66 1.98
N ASN A 535 5.51 27.56 1.24
CA ASN A 535 6.90 27.94 1.46
C ASN A 535 7.17 28.59 2.83
N GLU A 536 6.19 29.27 3.43
CA GLU A 536 6.33 29.97 4.73
C GLU A 536 6.83 29.05 5.86
N GLN A 537 6.64 27.75 5.73
CA GLN A 537 7.01 26.77 6.76
C GLN A 537 8.40 26.17 6.56
N PHE A 538 9.07 26.50 5.45
CA PHE A 538 10.39 25.97 5.10
C PHE A 538 11.49 27.00 5.28
N ALA A 539 12.67 26.52 5.61
CA ALA A 539 13.86 27.35 5.62
C ALA A 539 14.10 27.97 4.23
N GLN A 540 14.74 29.13 4.19
CA GLN A 540 14.89 29.92 2.95
C GLN A 540 15.52 29.12 1.78
N TRP A 541 16.41 28.17 2.10
CA TRP A 541 17.08 27.32 1.09
C TRP A 541 16.25 26.13 0.63
N GLU A 542 15.18 25.76 1.35
CA GLU A 542 14.24 24.68 1.02
C GLU A 542 13.03 25.19 0.23
N GLN A 543 12.81 26.49 0.22
CA GLN A 543 11.67 27.10 -0.45
C GLN A 543 11.72 26.94 -1.97
N ILE A 544 10.64 26.49 -2.55
CA ILE A 544 10.47 26.44 -4.01
C ILE A 544 10.48 27.85 -4.58
N LYS A 545 11.48 28.17 -5.40
CA LYS A 545 11.66 29.50 -6.00
C LYS A 545 10.99 29.62 -7.37
N LYS A 546 10.95 28.52 -8.13
CA LYS A 546 10.27 28.46 -9.43
C LYS A 546 9.50 27.16 -9.55
N PHE A 547 8.45 27.13 -10.34
CA PHE A 547 7.70 25.91 -10.67
C PHE A 547 7.19 25.95 -12.10
N LYS A 548 6.84 24.78 -12.61
CA LYS A 548 6.10 24.59 -13.86
C LYS A 548 4.89 23.70 -13.61
N LEU A 549 3.75 24.06 -14.19
CA LEU A 549 2.58 23.21 -14.23
C LEU A 549 2.72 22.20 -15.39
N VAL A 550 2.24 20.98 -15.17
CA VAL A 550 2.29 19.88 -16.15
C VAL A 550 0.87 19.59 -16.66
N PRO A 551 0.64 19.50 -17.98
CA PRO A 551 -0.70 19.37 -18.55
C PRO A 551 -1.36 18.00 -18.35
N ASN A 552 -0.57 16.98 -18.03
CA ASN A 552 -1.06 15.60 -17.86
C ASN A 552 -0.70 15.08 -16.46
N GLY A 553 -1.61 14.31 -15.86
CA GLY A 553 -1.34 13.57 -14.64
C GLY A 553 -0.31 12.47 -14.87
N TRP A 554 0.52 12.20 -13.88
CA TRP A 554 1.42 11.04 -13.91
C TRP A 554 0.66 9.77 -13.53
N THR A 555 0.89 8.69 -14.29
CA THR A 555 0.19 7.42 -14.10
C THR A 555 1.15 6.22 -14.10
N VAL A 556 0.63 5.05 -13.77
CA VAL A 556 1.38 3.79 -13.86
C VAL A 556 1.57 3.39 -15.33
N GLU A 557 0.53 3.63 -16.16
CA GLU A 557 0.50 3.30 -17.58
C GLU A 557 1.49 4.14 -18.38
N SER A 558 1.61 5.43 -18.06
CA SER A 558 2.58 6.35 -18.69
C SER A 558 4.01 6.17 -18.16
N GLY A 559 4.17 5.35 -17.11
CA GLY A 559 5.46 4.95 -16.58
C GLY A 559 6.06 5.87 -15.53
N GLU A 560 5.45 7.01 -15.20
CA GLU A 560 5.95 7.95 -14.20
C GLU A 560 5.68 7.50 -12.76
N LEU A 561 4.72 6.59 -12.56
CA LEU A 561 4.45 6.02 -11.24
C LEU A 561 4.82 4.55 -11.17
N THR A 562 5.16 4.09 -9.97
CA THR A 562 5.21 2.66 -9.65
C THR A 562 3.78 2.11 -9.48
N PRO A 563 3.57 0.78 -9.50
CA PRO A 563 2.27 0.17 -9.16
C PRO A 563 1.74 0.58 -7.77
N SER A 564 2.63 0.95 -6.85
CA SER A 564 2.28 1.50 -5.53
C SER A 564 2.12 3.04 -5.53
N LEU A 565 1.96 3.66 -6.71
CA LEU A 565 1.73 5.09 -6.92
C LEU A 565 2.86 6.01 -6.41
N LYS A 566 4.09 5.52 -6.32
CA LYS A 566 5.29 6.32 -6.00
C LYS A 566 5.90 6.90 -7.27
N LEU A 567 6.49 8.10 -7.17
CA LEU A 567 7.14 8.78 -8.30
C LEU A 567 8.38 8.00 -8.78
N LYS A 568 8.45 7.72 -10.07
CA LYS A 568 9.68 7.27 -10.74
C LYS A 568 10.46 8.51 -11.19
N ARG A 569 11.15 9.17 -10.25
CA ARG A 569 11.82 10.47 -10.45
C ARG A 569 12.70 10.53 -11.69
N LYS A 570 13.47 9.48 -11.99
CA LYS A 570 14.33 9.44 -13.17
C LYS A 570 13.55 9.51 -14.49
N ILE A 571 12.41 8.81 -14.55
CA ILE A 571 11.54 8.81 -15.72
C ILE A 571 10.89 10.19 -15.88
N ILE A 572 10.33 10.74 -14.79
CA ILE A 572 9.75 12.08 -14.81
C ILE A 572 10.80 13.12 -15.22
N TYR A 573 12.01 13.04 -14.64
CA TYR A 573 13.10 13.95 -15.01
C TYR A 573 13.46 13.85 -16.51
N SER A 574 13.51 12.65 -17.05
CA SER A 574 13.78 12.42 -18.48
C SER A 574 12.67 12.98 -19.36
N ASN A 575 11.40 12.70 -19.03
CA ASN A 575 10.25 13.12 -19.81
C ASN A 575 10.06 14.65 -19.83
N TYR A 576 10.42 15.34 -18.74
CA TYR A 576 10.23 16.78 -18.56
C TYR A 576 11.54 17.56 -18.49
N ARG A 577 12.62 17.03 -19.05
CA ARG A 577 13.96 17.60 -18.98
C ARG A 577 14.01 19.05 -19.40
N ASP A 578 13.45 19.39 -20.56
CA ASP A 578 13.49 20.75 -21.11
C ASP A 578 12.74 21.76 -20.21
N LEU A 579 11.61 21.34 -19.62
CA LEU A 579 10.87 22.16 -18.66
C LEU A 579 11.67 22.39 -17.39
N ILE A 580 12.37 21.37 -16.88
CA ILE A 580 13.20 21.45 -15.69
C ILE A 580 14.40 22.36 -15.95
N GLU A 581 15.12 22.19 -17.06
CA GLU A 581 16.25 23.06 -17.42
C GLU A 581 15.81 24.50 -17.62
N GLY A 582 14.61 24.73 -18.17
CA GLY A 582 14.01 26.05 -18.32
C GLY A 582 13.70 26.78 -17.00
N LEU A 583 13.62 26.06 -15.86
CA LEU A 583 13.44 26.67 -14.54
C LEU A 583 14.70 27.41 -14.05
N TYR A 584 15.86 27.06 -14.57
CA TYR A 584 17.16 27.58 -14.09
C TYR A 584 17.87 28.53 -15.07
N LYS A 585 17.28 28.73 -16.24
CA LYS A 585 17.72 29.73 -17.24
C LYS A 585 17.25 31.16 -16.92
#